data_5f3bd44625c2bbd69413f4ae2706b426
#
_entry.id   5f3bd44625c2bbd69413f4ae2706b426
#
_cell.length_a   1.000
_cell.length_b   1.000
_cell.length_c   1.000
_cell.angle_alpha   90.00
_cell.angle_beta   90.00
_cell.angle_gamma   90.00
#
_symmetry.space_group_name_H-M   'P 1'
#
loop_
_entity.id
_entity.type
_entity.pdbx_description
1 polymer ?
#
loop_
_entity_poly.entity_id
_entity_poly.type
_entity_poly.pdbx_seq_one_letter_code
_entity_poly.pdbx_strand_id
1 'polypeptide(L)'
;MHRGLQRVAAVVMMGIVLSIQGSAPASHAQQATPDSGSPAVITSEVLGHAVPVAIEDPELALGRVTIMPGAAIPTHDHPGTQIGVVVQGALTYQVFTGEVLWYRSDDPVGEPVSIGPGETVVVRPGDALVETPGAIHQGRNAGDVPVVIYLSTLFPVGAPRSSVVDATPAP
;
A
#
# COMPACT_ATOMS: atom_id res chain seq x y z
N MET A 1 18.45 -71.19 -41.55
CA MET A 1 19.41 -71.60 -42.62
C MET A 1 20.31 -70.37 -42.92
N HIS A 2 21.63 -70.59 -42.80
CA HIS A 2 22.80 -69.91 -43.41
C HIS A 2 22.95 -68.40 -43.12
N ARG A 3 23.80 -68.03 -42.19
CA ARG A 3 25.26 -67.80 -42.28
C ARG A 3 25.70 -66.76 -43.31
N GLY A 4 26.31 -65.75 -42.86
CA GLY A 4 27.12 -64.76 -43.64
C GLY A 4 27.88 -63.79 -42.71
N LEU A 5 28.96 -64.30 -42.15
CA LEU A 5 30.00 -63.47 -41.49
C LEU A 5 30.78 -62.76 -42.60
N GLN A 6 30.90 -61.43 -42.50
CA GLN A 6 32.04 -60.76 -43.16
C GLN A 6 32.70 -59.77 -42.19
N ARG A 7 33.94 -60.10 -41.93
CA ARG A 7 34.89 -59.24 -41.21
C ARG A 7 35.45 -58.23 -42.22
N VAL A 8 35.48 -56.96 -41.87
CA VAL A 8 36.35 -56.00 -42.57
C VAL A 8 37.09 -55.15 -41.54
N ALA A 9 38.35 -54.94 -41.82
CA ALA A 9 39.44 -54.50 -41.00
C ALA A 9 39.34 -53.08 -40.40
N ALA A 10 39.93 -52.96 -39.23
CA ALA A 10 40.25 -51.71 -38.58
C ALA A 10 41.35 -50.94 -39.32
N VAL A 11 41.08 -49.68 -39.65
CA VAL A 11 42.14 -48.70 -39.98
C VAL A 11 42.20 -47.73 -38.80
N VAL A 12 43.29 -47.81 -38.04
CA VAL A 12 43.63 -46.85 -36.99
C VAL A 12 44.24 -45.63 -37.65
N MET A 13 43.49 -44.52 -37.70
CA MET A 13 44.05 -43.22 -37.97
C MET A 13 44.34 -42.52 -36.67
N MET A 14 45.61 -42.37 -36.35
CA MET A 14 46.13 -41.63 -35.22
C MET A 14 46.12 -40.14 -35.57
N GLY A 15 45.02 -39.44 -35.21
CA GLY A 15 44.88 -38.00 -35.32
C GLY A 15 45.48 -37.31 -34.10
N ILE A 16 46.53 -36.53 -34.33
CA ILE A 16 47.12 -35.65 -33.32
C ILE A 16 46.10 -34.55 -33.04
N VAL A 17 45.44 -34.55 -31.87
CA VAL A 17 44.64 -33.44 -31.39
C VAL A 17 45.55 -32.45 -30.68
N LEU A 18 45.82 -31.35 -31.35
CA LEU A 18 46.51 -30.20 -30.78
C LEU A 18 45.53 -29.46 -29.85
N SER A 19 45.61 -29.71 -28.54
CA SER A 19 44.80 -29.02 -27.54
C SER A 19 45.33 -27.60 -27.36
N ILE A 20 44.61 -26.62 -27.94
CA ILE A 20 44.80 -25.20 -27.60
C ILE A 20 44.07 -24.97 -26.28
N GLN A 21 44.81 -24.93 -25.17
CA GLN A 21 44.31 -24.48 -23.90
C GLN A 21 44.17 -22.95 -23.93
N GLY A 22 43.02 -22.47 -24.34
CA GLY A 22 42.64 -21.09 -24.14
C GLY A 22 42.37 -20.84 -22.65
N SER A 23 43.30 -20.16 -21.99
CA SER A 23 43.07 -19.63 -20.63
C SER A 23 41.99 -18.57 -20.70
N ALA A 24 40.77 -18.92 -20.30
CA ALA A 24 39.70 -17.92 -20.02
C ALA A 24 40.16 -17.05 -18.84
N PRO A 25 40.02 -15.72 -18.92
CA PRO A 25 40.29 -14.88 -17.77
C PRO A 25 39.29 -15.28 -16.68
N ALA A 26 39.78 -15.67 -15.51
CA ALA A 26 38.98 -15.87 -14.33
C ALA A 26 38.34 -14.52 -13.99
N SER A 27 37.02 -14.38 -14.29
CA SER A 27 36.21 -13.31 -13.72
C SER A 27 36.23 -13.51 -12.21
N HIS A 28 37.03 -12.70 -11.53
CA HIS A 28 36.92 -12.58 -10.08
C HIS A 28 35.56 -11.95 -9.82
N ALA A 29 34.55 -12.79 -9.56
CA ALA A 29 33.36 -12.34 -8.88
C ALA A 29 33.85 -11.73 -7.57
N GLN A 30 33.86 -10.39 -7.50
CA GLN A 30 34.02 -9.68 -6.24
C GLN A 30 32.89 -10.16 -5.33
N GLN A 31 33.20 -11.09 -4.43
CA GLN A 31 32.35 -11.36 -3.29
C GLN A 31 32.27 -10.03 -2.54
N ALA A 32 31.09 -9.40 -2.62
CA ALA A 32 30.78 -8.31 -1.72
C ALA A 32 30.99 -8.84 -0.31
N THR A 33 32.01 -8.34 0.36
CA THR A 33 32.15 -8.56 1.82
C THR A 33 30.86 -8.04 2.43
N PRO A 34 30.14 -8.86 3.22
CA PRO A 34 28.97 -8.34 3.92
C PRO A 34 29.48 -7.16 4.76
N ASP A 35 28.87 -6.00 4.48
CA ASP A 35 29.06 -4.81 5.29
C ASP A 35 28.76 -5.21 6.74
N SER A 36 29.75 -5.04 7.63
CA SER A 36 29.57 -5.25 9.08
C SER A 36 28.75 -4.13 9.71
N GLY A 37 27.91 -3.47 8.91
CA GLY A 37 26.91 -2.51 9.37
C GLY A 37 25.96 -3.15 10.37
N SER A 38 25.42 -2.36 11.26
CA SER A 38 24.38 -2.75 12.22
C SER A 38 23.34 -3.64 11.55
N PRO A 39 22.86 -4.71 12.21
CA PRO A 39 21.87 -5.59 11.61
C PRO A 39 20.69 -4.75 11.11
N ALA A 40 20.25 -5.03 9.86
CA ALA A 40 19.08 -4.37 9.31
C ALA A 40 17.89 -4.61 10.24
N VAL A 41 17.37 -3.54 10.85
CA VAL A 41 16.21 -3.60 11.74
C VAL A 41 14.95 -3.42 10.91
N ILE A 42 14.06 -4.41 10.98
CA ILE A 42 12.71 -4.28 10.42
C ILE A 42 11.82 -3.82 11.56
N THR A 43 11.17 -2.68 11.37
CA THR A 43 10.14 -2.17 12.29
C THR A 43 8.79 -2.26 11.60
N SER A 44 7.74 -2.55 12.37
CA SER A 44 6.36 -2.49 11.89
C SER A 44 5.51 -1.77 12.92
N GLU A 45 4.55 -1.00 12.44
CA GLU A 45 3.64 -0.21 13.24
C GLU A 45 2.23 -0.36 12.67
N VAL A 46 1.23 -0.41 13.55
CA VAL A 46 -0.19 -0.35 13.15
C VAL A 46 -0.62 1.11 13.21
N LEU A 47 -0.83 1.72 12.04
CA LEU A 47 -1.20 3.13 11.93
C LEU A 47 -2.68 3.40 12.26
N GLY A 48 -3.51 2.36 12.28
CA GLY A 48 -4.92 2.44 12.63
C GLY A 48 -5.56 1.06 12.53
N HIS A 49 -6.60 0.80 13.30
CA HIS A 49 -7.36 -0.43 13.24
C HIS A 49 -8.84 -0.15 13.50
N ALA A 50 -9.70 -1.03 13.01
CA ALA A 50 -11.13 -1.00 13.27
C ALA A 50 -11.71 -2.42 13.25
N VAL A 51 -12.79 -2.63 13.99
CA VAL A 51 -13.71 -3.74 13.77
C VAL A 51 -14.70 -3.27 12.72
N PRO A 52 -14.67 -3.83 11.49
CA PRO A 52 -15.55 -3.35 10.43
C PRO A 52 -17.01 -3.68 10.74
N VAL A 53 -17.91 -2.83 10.27
CA VAL A 53 -19.34 -3.15 10.28
C VAL A 53 -19.59 -4.37 9.40
N ALA A 54 -20.41 -5.31 9.87
CA ALA A 54 -20.79 -6.47 9.07
C ALA A 54 -21.58 -6.03 7.84
N ILE A 55 -21.14 -6.48 6.66
CA ILE A 55 -21.74 -6.19 5.36
C ILE A 55 -21.88 -7.48 4.55
N GLU A 56 -22.86 -7.55 3.66
CA GLU A 56 -22.98 -8.63 2.70
C GLU A 56 -22.03 -8.41 1.53
N ASP A 57 -21.46 -9.49 0.99
CA ASP A 57 -20.54 -9.48 -0.14
C ASP A 57 -19.46 -8.38 -0.05
N PRO A 58 -18.56 -8.44 0.94
CA PRO A 58 -17.55 -7.43 1.16
C PRO A 58 -16.46 -7.45 0.08
N GLU A 59 -16.12 -6.27 -0.45
CA GLU A 59 -14.92 -6.02 -1.26
C GLU A 59 -13.90 -5.24 -0.45
N LEU A 60 -12.69 -5.80 -0.35
CA LEU A 60 -11.54 -5.08 0.19
C LEU A 60 -10.79 -4.40 -0.96
N ALA A 61 -10.65 -3.09 -0.90
CA ALA A 61 -9.90 -2.34 -1.90
C ALA A 61 -8.85 -1.43 -1.25
N LEU A 62 -7.77 -1.17 -2.00
CA LEU A 62 -6.77 -0.16 -1.68
C LEU A 62 -6.86 0.96 -2.73
N GLY A 63 -7.10 2.17 -2.28
CA GLY A 63 -7.20 3.35 -3.12
C GLY A 63 -6.18 4.42 -2.78
N ARG A 64 -6.03 5.39 -3.68
CA ARG A 64 -5.31 6.63 -3.44
C ARG A 64 -6.17 7.81 -3.85
N VAL A 65 -6.33 8.76 -2.95
CA VAL A 65 -6.98 10.05 -3.21
C VAL A 65 -5.90 11.13 -3.25
N THR A 66 -6.00 12.04 -4.22
CA THR A 66 -5.15 13.23 -4.30
C THR A 66 -6.04 14.45 -4.37
N ILE A 67 -5.88 15.35 -3.41
CA ILE A 67 -6.66 16.61 -3.32
C ILE A 67 -5.70 17.75 -3.63
N MET A 68 -5.90 18.43 -4.76
CA MET A 68 -5.07 19.56 -5.16
C MET A 68 -5.31 20.77 -4.24
N PRO A 69 -4.34 21.71 -4.15
CA PRO A 69 -4.53 22.94 -3.40
C PRO A 69 -5.84 23.65 -3.75
N GLY A 70 -6.58 24.06 -2.71
CA GLY A 70 -7.89 24.71 -2.83
C GLY A 70 -9.08 23.78 -3.13
N ALA A 71 -8.84 22.51 -3.46
CA ALA A 71 -9.92 21.55 -3.71
C ALA A 71 -10.52 20.98 -2.41
N ALA A 72 -11.78 20.58 -2.49
CA ALA A 72 -12.50 19.90 -1.42
C ALA A 72 -13.26 18.68 -1.97
N ILE A 73 -13.31 17.62 -1.18
CA ILE A 73 -14.25 16.52 -1.38
C ILE A 73 -15.60 17.02 -0.87
N PRO A 74 -16.71 16.88 -1.63
CA PRO A 74 -18.03 17.23 -1.13
C PRO A 74 -18.36 16.52 0.18
N THR A 75 -19.26 17.06 0.97
CA THR A 75 -19.79 16.40 2.17
C THR A 75 -20.41 15.06 1.78
N HIS A 76 -20.01 13.98 2.42
CA HIS A 76 -20.37 12.62 2.05
C HIS A 76 -20.29 11.64 3.22
N ASP A 77 -20.80 10.43 2.98
CA ASP A 77 -20.59 9.24 3.80
C ASP A 77 -20.10 8.05 2.97
N HIS A 78 -19.81 6.93 3.62
CA HIS A 78 -19.36 5.69 3.01
C HIS A 78 -20.28 4.51 3.31
N PRO A 79 -20.42 3.54 2.36
CA PRO A 79 -21.30 2.39 2.53
C PRO A 79 -20.70 1.28 3.43
N GLY A 80 -19.50 1.45 3.93
CA GLY A 80 -18.79 0.50 4.78
C GLY A 80 -17.66 1.17 5.55
N THR A 81 -16.80 0.38 6.16
CA THR A 81 -15.65 0.88 6.93
C THR A 81 -14.47 1.19 6.02
N GLN A 82 -13.84 2.34 6.25
CA GLN A 82 -12.56 2.66 5.59
C GLN A 82 -11.53 3.16 6.61
N ILE A 83 -10.25 2.89 6.29
CA ILE A 83 -9.10 3.44 7.01
C ILE A 83 -8.25 4.18 6.00
N GLY A 84 -7.98 5.47 6.27
CA GLY A 84 -7.14 6.30 5.43
C GLY A 84 -5.92 6.80 6.19
N VAL A 85 -4.73 6.80 5.54
CA VAL A 85 -3.53 7.43 6.05
C VAL A 85 -3.12 8.59 5.14
N VAL A 86 -2.90 9.77 5.72
CA VAL A 86 -2.31 10.91 5.01
C VAL A 86 -0.82 10.65 4.86
N VAL A 87 -0.32 10.72 3.61
CA VAL A 87 1.12 10.51 3.34
C VAL A 87 1.80 11.78 2.85
N GLN A 88 1.02 12.79 2.44
CA GLN A 88 1.54 14.08 1.98
C GLN A 88 0.51 15.19 2.20
N GLY A 89 0.98 16.40 2.47
CA GLY A 89 0.15 17.57 2.69
C GLY A 89 -0.53 17.56 4.04
N ALA A 90 -1.51 18.45 4.22
CA ALA A 90 -2.31 18.56 5.45
C ALA A 90 -3.79 18.67 5.08
N LEU A 91 -4.57 17.67 5.53
CA LEU A 91 -6.00 17.61 5.27
C LEU A 91 -6.77 18.37 6.34
N THR A 92 -7.50 19.42 5.97
CA THR A 92 -8.51 19.98 6.85
C THR A 92 -9.75 19.09 6.76
N TYR A 93 -10.12 18.50 7.89
CA TYR A 93 -11.16 17.48 7.98
C TYR A 93 -12.24 17.91 8.95
N GLN A 94 -13.50 17.80 8.56
CA GLN A 94 -14.67 18.20 9.37
C GLN A 94 -15.69 17.07 9.41
N VAL A 95 -16.23 16.80 10.60
CA VAL A 95 -17.31 15.85 10.82
C VAL A 95 -18.63 16.62 11.05
N PHE A 96 -19.70 16.20 10.39
CA PHE A 96 -21.05 16.78 10.50
C PHE A 96 -21.99 15.90 11.31
N THR A 97 -21.84 14.56 11.17
CA THR A 97 -22.69 13.57 11.86
C THR A 97 -21.85 12.32 12.12
N GLY A 98 -22.17 11.61 13.20
CA GLY A 98 -21.45 10.41 13.59
C GLY A 98 -20.12 10.71 14.26
N GLU A 99 -19.21 9.76 14.16
CA GLU A 99 -17.89 9.80 14.79
C GLU A 99 -16.83 9.24 13.86
N VAL A 100 -15.66 9.86 13.85
CA VAL A 100 -14.46 9.40 13.13
C VAL A 100 -13.33 9.24 14.13
N LEU A 101 -12.61 8.13 14.10
CA LEU A 101 -11.46 7.93 14.95
C LEU A 101 -10.19 8.45 14.25
N TRP A 102 -9.41 9.24 14.96
CA TRP A 102 -8.18 9.83 14.50
C TRP A 102 -6.99 9.27 15.29
N TYR A 103 -6.14 8.52 14.60
CA TYR A 103 -4.86 8.02 15.09
C TYR A 103 -3.78 9.03 14.72
N ARG A 104 -3.13 9.58 15.73
CA ARG A 104 -2.16 10.66 15.55
C ARG A 104 -0.74 10.10 15.46
N SER A 105 0.00 10.53 14.46
CA SER A 105 1.39 10.12 14.25
C SER A 105 2.36 10.66 15.31
N ASP A 106 2.00 11.72 16.02
CA ASP A 106 2.77 12.29 17.13
C ASP A 106 2.46 11.61 18.48
N ASP A 107 1.51 10.68 18.53
CA ASP A 107 1.18 9.85 19.69
C ASP A 107 0.87 8.41 19.25
N PRO A 108 1.86 7.67 18.71
CA PRO A 108 1.63 6.39 18.06
C PRO A 108 1.23 5.24 19.01
N VAL A 109 1.34 5.45 20.30
CA VAL A 109 0.95 4.47 21.33
C VAL A 109 -0.30 4.92 22.10
N GLY A 110 -0.82 6.11 21.80
CA GLY A 110 -2.02 6.67 22.39
C GLY A 110 -3.30 6.03 21.86
N GLU A 111 -4.38 6.22 22.60
CA GLU A 111 -5.71 5.87 22.13
C GLU A 111 -6.13 6.84 21.01
N PRO A 112 -6.94 6.37 20.03
CA PRO A 112 -7.45 7.26 19.00
C PRO A 112 -8.31 8.36 19.60
N VAL A 113 -8.23 9.54 19.02
CA VAL A 113 -9.10 10.67 19.36
C VAL A 113 -10.37 10.57 18.54
N SER A 114 -11.53 10.67 19.20
CA SER A 114 -12.81 10.77 18.51
C SER A 114 -12.99 12.20 17.98
N ILE A 115 -13.37 12.31 16.70
CA ILE A 115 -13.80 13.57 16.07
C ILE A 115 -15.32 13.49 15.91
N GLY A 116 -16.04 14.33 16.65
CA GLY A 116 -17.50 14.37 16.65
C GLY A 116 -18.11 15.46 15.76
N PRO A 117 -19.44 15.55 15.74
CA PRO A 117 -20.17 16.55 14.95
C PRO A 117 -19.77 17.98 15.29
N GLY A 118 -19.55 18.80 14.26
CA GLY A 118 -19.14 20.20 14.38
C GLY A 118 -17.63 20.40 14.52
N GLU A 119 -16.88 19.35 14.81
CA GLU A 119 -15.42 19.46 14.98
C GLU A 119 -14.70 19.51 13.63
N THR A 120 -13.62 20.30 13.63
CA THR A 120 -12.70 20.42 12.49
C THR A 120 -11.28 20.23 12.98
N VAL A 121 -10.53 19.34 12.33
CA VAL A 121 -9.13 19.05 12.65
C VAL A 121 -8.24 19.18 11.44
N VAL A 122 -6.93 19.21 11.68
CA VAL A 122 -5.91 19.14 10.61
C VAL A 122 -5.16 17.83 10.74
N VAL A 123 -5.42 16.93 9.82
CA VAL A 123 -4.81 15.59 9.71
C VAL A 123 -3.50 15.72 8.92
N ARG A 124 -2.39 15.25 9.49
CA ARG A 124 -1.04 15.43 8.95
C ARG A 124 -0.46 14.13 8.39
N PRO A 125 0.64 14.19 7.64
CA PRO A 125 1.33 12.97 7.20
C PRO A 125 1.69 12.05 8.37
N GLY A 126 1.32 10.77 8.21
CA GLY A 126 1.43 9.74 9.23
C GLY A 126 0.16 9.54 10.07
N ASP A 127 -0.72 10.53 10.14
CA ASP A 127 -2.01 10.36 10.81
C ASP A 127 -2.93 9.46 10.01
N ALA A 128 -3.78 8.69 10.71
CA ALA A 128 -4.81 7.87 10.09
C ALA A 128 -6.20 8.19 10.62
N LEU A 129 -7.20 8.05 9.75
CA LEU A 129 -8.62 8.18 10.07
C LEU A 129 -9.31 6.84 9.88
N VAL A 130 -10.23 6.50 10.78
CA VAL A 130 -11.17 5.39 10.64
C VAL A 130 -12.56 5.95 10.52
N GLU A 131 -13.20 5.68 9.39
CA GLU A 131 -14.54 6.13 9.05
C GLU A 131 -15.46 4.92 8.94
N THR A 132 -16.63 5.02 9.59
CA THR A 132 -17.66 3.99 9.57
C THR A 132 -18.95 4.53 8.92
N PRO A 133 -19.84 3.66 8.44
CA PRO A 133 -21.12 4.10 7.86
C PRO A 133 -21.88 5.06 8.78
N GLY A 134 -22.43 6.11 8.21
CA GLY A 134 -23.18 7.15 8.92
C GLY A 134 -22.31 8.29 9.48
N ALA A 135 -21.01 8.21 9.37
CA ALA A 135 -20.12 9.34 9.63
C ALA A 135 -20.11 10.28 8.43
N ILE A 136 -20.89 11.35 8.48
CA ILE A 136 -20.93 12.38 7.43
C ILE A 136 -19.81 13.37 7.65
N HIS A 137 -18.96 13.54 6.66
CA HIS A 137 -17.76 14.34 6.78
C HIS A 137 -17.32 15.01 5.47
N GLN A 138 -16.33 15.89 5.58
CA GLN A 138 -15.72 16.59 4.45
C GLN A 138 -14.22 16.70 4.65
N GLY A 139 -13.46 16.52 3.58
CA GLY A 139 -12.02 16.80 3.54
C GLY A 139 -11.70 17.90 2.54
N ARG A 140 -10.82 18.85 2.90
CA ARG A 140 -10.34 19.87 1.98
C ARG A 140 -8.85 20.11 2.11
N ASN A 141 -8.22 20.50 1.02
CA ASN A 141 -6.85 20.95 1.02
C ASN A 141 -6.81 22.48 1.11
N ALA A 142 -6.51 23.00 2.30
CA ALA A 142 -6.35 24.45 2.53
C ALA A 142 -4.88 24.91 2.40
N GLY A 143 -3.96 23.97 2.09
CA GLY A 143 -2.53 24.24 1.90
C GLY A 143 -2.16 24.52 0.44
N ASP A 144 -0.87 24.59 0.17
CA ASP A 144 -0.25 24.92 -1.12
C ASP A 144 0.38 23.71 -1.84
N VAL A 145 0.42 22.55 -1.18
CA VAL A 145 0.88 21.27 -1.76
C VAL A 145 -0.27 20.28 -1.86
N PRO A 146 -0.25 19.31 -2.78
CA PRO A 146 -1.28 18.27 -2.84
C PRO A 146 -1.37 17.48 -1.53
N VAL A 147 -2.58 17.16 -1.09
CA VAL A 147 -2.84 16.16 -0.05
C VAL A 147 -2.97 14.80 -0.72
N VAL A 148 -2.21 13.82 -0.25
CA VAL A 148 -2.27 12.43 -0.73
C VAL A 148 -2.65 11.52 0.42
N ILE A 149 -3.70 10.70 0.19
CA ILE A 149 -4.24 9.76 1.16
C ILE A 149 -4.28 8.38 0.52
N TYR A 150 -3.78 7.36 1.23
CA TYR A 150 -4.05 5.97 0.89
C TYR A 150 -5.18 5.44 1.75
N LEU A 151 -6.13 4.76 1.11
CA LEU A 151 -7.36 4.27 1.74
C LEU A 151 -7.47 2.75 1.60
N SER A 152 -7.72 2.05 2.69
CA SER A 152 -8.20 0.67 2.69
C SER A 152 -9.69 0.69 2.98
N THR A 153 -10.50 0.14 2.08
CA THR A 153 -11.97 0.16 2.19
C THR A 153 -12.52 -1.25 2.23
N LEU A 154 -13.51 -1.49 3.08
CA LEU A 154 -14.31 -2.71 3.11
C LEU A 154 -15.75 -2.33 2.86
N PHE A 155 -16.19 -2.42 1.60
CA PHE A 155 -17.50 -1.99 1.13
C PHE A 155 -18.27 -3.13 0.47
N PRO A 156 -19.60 -3.06 0.36
CA PRO A 156 -20.35 -4.02 -0.47
C PRO A 156 -19.89 -3.97 -1.93
N VAL A 157 -19.80 -5.14 -2.58
CA VAL A 157 -19.46 -5.23 -4.01
C VAL A 157 -20.41 -4.37 -4.85
N GLY A 158 -19.84 -3.51 -5.71
CA GLY A 158 -20.61 -2.62 -6.58
C GLY A 158 -21.20 -1.39 -5.91
N ALA A 159 -21.02 -1.20 -4.62
CA ALA A 159 -21.43 0.03 -3.94
C ALA A 159 -20.60 1.24 -4.43
N PRO A 160 -21.21 2.46 -4.48
CA PRO A 160 -20.45 3.68 -4.75
C PRO A 160 -19.40 3.87 -3.64
N ARG A 161 -18.25 4.46 -3.97
CA ARG A 161 -17.21 4.70 -2.96
C ARG A 161 -17.61 5.71 -1.90
N SER A 162 -18.52 6.62 -2.23
CA SER A 162 -19.12 7.60 -1.31
C SER A 162 -20.46 8.05 -1.85
N SER A 163 -21.32 8.52 -0.96
CA SER A 163 -22.60 9.15 -1.26
C SER A 163 -22.54 10.60 -0.83
N VAL A 164 -22.71 11.52 -1.79
CA VAL A 164 -22.78 12.96 -1.47
C VAL A 164 -24.07 13.25 -0.72
N VAL A 165 -23.97 13.97 0.39
CA VAL A 165 -25.09 14.37 1.24
C VAL A 165 -25.10 15.87 1.49
N ASP A 166 -26.29 16.47 1.50
CA ASP A 166 -26.47 17.85 1.93
C ASP A 166 -26.48 17.85 3.47
N ALA A 167 -25.35 18.18 4.08
CA ALA A 167 -25.27 18.35 5.52
C ALA A 167 -24.91 19.80 5.84
N THR A 168 -25.69 20.42 6.70
CA THR A 168 -25.37 21.70 7.30
C THR A 168 -24.69 21.41 8.64
N PRO A 169 -23.59 22.13 9.00
CA PRO A 169 -22.99 21.99 10.32
C PRO A 169 -24.06 22.18 11.40
N ALA A 170 -24.00 21.36 12.44
CA ALA A 170 -24.81 21.58 13.63
C ALA A 170 -24.51 22.99 14.21
N PRO A 171 -25.51 23.74 14.67
CA PRO A 171 -25.31 25.09 15.19
C PRO A 171 -24.44 25.11 16.45
#